data_b346f5210668506ec7f7c9ab960b107e
#
_entry.id   b346f5210668506ec7f7c9ab960b107e
#
_cell.length_a   1.000
_cell.length_b   1.000
_cell.length_c   1.000
_cell.angle_alpha   90.00
_cell.angle_beta   90.00
_cell.angle_gamma   90.00
#
_symmetry.space_group_name_H-M   'P 1'
#
loop_
_entity.id
_entity.type
_entity.pdbx_description
1 polymer ?
#
loop_
_entity_poly.entity_id
_entity_poly.type
_entity_poly.pdbx_seq_one_letter_code
_entity_poly.pdbx_strand_id
1 'polypeptide(L)'
;MPTRYQTAAVLVVSLVVATRGSGQRAGTQPMPDSSALQERANFRVMLDQSVRSNIVDAAKAMPADKYGFAPTVGEFKNVRTFGRQIRHLAATNYMLAAAALGQEPPASAGDEAGPDSVVTKQQHIAYLEGSFDALEKAIDAIGDRRVPVRSSPISPFQGETATRLSLIAESLIHSYDHYGQIVVYLRMNGVVPPASRR
;
A
#
# COMPACT_ATOMS: atom_id res chain seq x y z
N MET A 1 -77.82 -61.91 5.46
CA MET A 1 -76.64 -62.06 4.53
C MET A 1 -75.59 -61.04 4.97
N PRO A 2 -74.43 -61.44 5.54
CA PRO A 2 -73.43 -60.54 6.01
C PRO A 2 -72.38 -60.29 4.96
N THR A 3 -72.12 -59.04 4.73
CA THR A 3 -71.15 -58.50 3.79
C THR A 3 -69.69 -58.60 4.36
N ARG A 4 -68.80 -59.27 3.64
CA ARG A 4 -67.40 -59.40 4.05
C ARG A 4 -66.62 -58.16 3.65
N TYR A 5 -66.00 -57.50 4.60
CA TYR A 5 -65.02 -56.44 4.40
C TYR A 5 -63.63 -57.10 4.25
N GLN A 6 -63.00 -56.90 3.08
CA GLN A 6 -61.61 -57.27 2.87
C GLN A 6 -60.75 -56.10 3.35
N THR A 7 -59.91 -56.37 4.35
CA THR A 7 -58.87 -55.42 4.81
C THR A 7 -57.66 -55.54 3.92
N ALA A 8 -57.42 -54.50 3.13
CA ALA A 8 -56.19 -54.40 2.37
C ALA A 8 -55.05 -53.89 3.29
N ALA A 9 -54.02 -54.70 3.45
CA ALA A 9 -52.80 -54.30 4.15
C ALA A 9 -51.95 -53.43 3.25
N VAL A 10 -51.76 -52.16 3.65
CA VAL A 10 -50.84 -51.23 2.98
C VAL A 10 -49.45 -51.46 3.55
N LEU A 11 -48.58 -51.97 2.72
CA LEU A 11 -47.14 -52.12 3.02
C LEU A 11 -46.46 -50.79 2.81
N VAL A 12 -46.09 -50.08 3.89
CA VAL A 12 -45.29 -48.86 3.82
C VAL A 12 -43.82 -49.26 3.69
N VAL A 13 -43.26 -49.15 2.51
CA VAL A 13 -41.81 -49.30 2.28
C VAL A 13 -41.15 -47.95 2.59
N SER A 14 -40.51 -47.87 3.74
CA SER A 14 -39.72 -46.70 4.11
C SER A 14 -38.40 -46.71 3.33
N LEU A 15 -38.30 -45.83 2.33
CA LEU A 15 -37.06 -45.60 1.58
C LEU A 15 -36.14 -44.74 2.45
N VAL A 16 -35.14 -45.33 3.08
CA VAL A 16 -34.07 -44.58 3.75
C VAL A 16 -33.11 -44.02 2.69
N VAL A 17 -33.31 -42.77 2.35
CA VAL A 17 -32.33 -42.03 1.51
C VAL A 17 -31.16 -41.67 2.38
N ALA A 18 -30.07 -42.41 2.26
CA ALA A 18 -28.79 -42.06 2.86
C ALA A 18 -28.21 -40.87 2.09
N THR A 19 -28.41 -39.65 2.60
CA THR A 19 -27.69 -38.49 2.13
C THR A 19 -26.22 -38.63 2.50
N ARG A 20 -25.41 -38.99 1.49
CA ARG A 20 -23.96 -38.83 1.61
C ARG A 20 -23.65 -37.38 1.78
N GLY A 21 -23.40 -36.96 3.00
CA GLY A 21 -22.81 -35.65 3.31
C GLY A 21 -21.46 -35.58 2.60
N SER A 22 -21.39 -34.80 1.52
CA SER A 22 -20.13 -34.36 0.94
C SER A 22 -19.45 -33.48 1.98
N GLY A 23 -18.64 -34.11 2.85
CA GLY A 23 -17.72 -33.37 3.70
C GLY A 23 -16.84 -32.52 2.81
N GLN A 24 -17.16 -31.23 2.72
CA GLN A 24 -16.20 -30.24 2.23
C GLN A 24 -14.98 -30.36 3.15
N ARG A 25 -13.93 -31.02 2.65
CA ARG A 25 -12.61 -30.91 3.24
C ARG A 25 -12.31 -29.41 3.26
N ALA A 26 -12.20 -28.83 4.45
CA ALA A 26 -11.62 -27.52 4.61
C ALA A 26 -10.29 -27.56 3.87
N GLY A 27 -10.23 -26.87 2.72
CA GLY A 27 -9.02 -26.78 1.92
C GLY A 27 -7.96 -26.15 2.81
N THR A 28 -6.95 -26.94 3.16
CA THR A 28 -5.74 -26.42 3.76
C THR A 28 -5.21 -25.36 2.80
N GLN A 29 -5.29 -24.09 3.20
CA GLN A 29 -4.64 -23.00 2.47
C GLN A 29 -3.17 -23.41 2.28
N PRO A 30 -2.65 -23.41 1.05
CA PRO A 30 -1.25 -23.75 0.84
C PRO A 30 -0.41 -22.82 1.72
N MET A 31 0.51 -23.40 2.48
CA MET A 31 1.49 -22.62 3.26
C MET A 31 2.18 -21.63 2.30
N PRO A 32 2.34 -20.36 2.71
CA PRO A 32 3.05 -19.40 1.89
C PRO A 32 4.41 -19.96 1.51
N ASP A 33 4.78 -19.85 0.25
CA ASP A 33 6.12 -20.19 -0.23
C ASP A 33 7.16 -19.43 0.63
N SER A 34 8.12 -20.15 1.18
CA SER A 34 9.16 -19.58 2.03
C SER A 34 9.90 -18.41 1.37
N SER A 35 10.06 -18.46 0.03
CA SER A 35 10.64 -17.37 -0.75
C SER A 35 9.75 -16.12 -0.72
N ALA A 36 8.44 -16.25 -0.74
CA ALA A 36 7.50 -15.15 -0.67
C ALA A 36 7.51 -14.48 0.72
N LEU A 37 7.64 -15.28 1.78
CA LEU A 37 7.80 -14.76 3.14
C LEU A 37 9.12 -13.98 3.29
N GLN A 38 10.20 -14.51 2.73
CA GLN A 38 11.51 -13.85 2.77
C GLN A 38 11.52 -12.54 1.98
N GLU A 39 10.95 -12.51 0.79
CA GLU A 39 10.84 -11.28 -0.01
C GLU A 39 10.04 -10.20 0.72
N ARG A 40 8.89 -10.56 1.31
CA ARG A 40 8.09 -9.64 2.10
C ARG A 40 8.88 -9.07 3.27
N ALA A 41 9.60 -9.91 4.02
CA ALA A 41 10.46 -9.48 5.11
C ALA A 41 11.55 -8.52 4.62
N ASN A 42 12.17 -8.78 3.47
CA ASN A 42 13.17 -7.89 2.87
C ASN A 42 12.59 -6.53 2.49
N PHE A 43 11.40 -6.48 1.87
CA PHE A 43 10.73 -5.23 1.55
C PHE A 43 10.35 -4.43 2.81
N ARG A 44 9.93 -5.11 3.88
CA ARG A 44 9.69 -4.47 5.19
C ARG A 44 10.96 -3.84 5.76
N VAL A 45 12.06 -4.55 5.76
CA VAL A 45 13.35 -4.03 6.21
C VAL A 45 13.77 -2.80 5.38
N MET A 46 13.65 -2.88 4.04
CA MET A 46 13.97 -1.75 3.16
C MET A 46 13.08 -0.54 3.43
N LEU A 47 11.77 -0.77 3.60
CA LEU A 47 10.82 0.29 3.91
C LEU A 47 11.18 0.96 5.24
N ASP A 48 11.25 0.20 6.33
CA ASP A 48 11.32 0.75 7.68
C ASP A 48 12.72 1.33 8.02
N GLN A 49 13.79 0.59 7.69
CA GLN A 49 15.14 0.95 8.11
C GLN A 49 15.84 1.94 7.16
N SER A 50 15.37 2.03 5.93
CA SER A 50 16.02 2.88 4.94
C SER A 50 15.11 3.99 4.43
N VAL A 51 13.98 3.64 3.82
CA VAL A 51 13.13 4.63 3.14
C VAL A 51 12.42 5.51 4.14
N ARG A 52 11.58 4.91 4.99
CA ARG A 52 10.74 5.61 5.97
C ARG A 52 11.58 6.44 6.95
N SER A 53 12.57 5.82 7.60
CA SER A 53 13.39 6.51 8.60
C SER A 53 14.09 7.72 8.02
N ASN A 54 14.78 7.56 6.87
CA ASN A 54 15.52 8.65 6.25
C ASN A 54 14.62 9.82 5.85
N ILE A 55 13.46 9.55 5.28
CA ILE A 55 12.56 10.58 4.74
C ILE A 55 11.80 11.27 5.88
N VAL A 56 11.27 10.53 6.83
CA VAL A 56 10.56 11.10 7.99
C VAL A 56 11.52 11.94 8.84
N ASP A 57 12.74 11.48 9.08
CA ASP A 57 13.73 12.25 9.83
C ASP A 57 14.15 13.51 9.06
N ALA A 58 14.28 13.44 7.73
CA ALA A 58 14.55 14.61 6.90
C ALA A 58 13.39 15.62 6.96
N ALA A 59 12.13 15.16 6.91
CA ALA A 59 10.96 16.01 7.07
C ALA A 59 10.94 16.67 8.46
N LYS A 60 11.25 15.92 9.52
CA LYS A 60 11.34 16.43 10.89
C LYS A 60 12.48 17.45 11.07
N ALA A 61 13.58 17.28 10.34
CA ALA A 61 14.75 18.15 10.45
C ALA A 61 14.55 19.55 9.85
N MET A 62 13.72 19.70 8.82
CA MET A 62 13.45 21.00 8.21
C MET A 62 12.68 21.91 9.18
N PRO A 63 13.14 23.17 9.44
CA PRO A 63 12.39 24.13 10.24
C PRO A 63 11.00 24.42 9.64
N ALA A 64 10.00 24.66 10.48
CA ALA A 64 8.61 24.84 10.04
C ALA A 64 8.45 26.03 9.07
N ASP A 65 9.15 27.14 9.31
CA ASP A 65 9.17 28.33 8.46
C ASP A 65 9.83 28.08 7.09
N LYS A 66 10.52 26.95 6.91
CA LYS A 66 11.20 26.56 5.67
C LYS A 66 10.43 25.51 4.83
N TYR A 67 9.24 25.13 5.25
CA TYR A 67 8.41 24.23 4.45
C TYR A 67 7.95 24.83 3.12
N GLY A 68 7.88 26.17 3.05
CA GLY A 68 7.63 26.92 1.81
C GLY A 68 8.85 27.11 0.92
N PHE A 69 10.04 26.66 1.33
CA PHE A 69 11.28 26.86 0.56
C PHE A 69 11.25 26.06 -0.76
N ALA A 70 11.68 26.71 -1.83
CA ALA A 70 12.07 26.11 -3.10
C ALA A 70 13.38 26.76 -3.57
N PRO A 71 14.27 26.03 -4.28
CA PRO A 71 15.45 26.64 -4.90
C PRO A 71 15.07 27.77 -5.87
N THR A 72 15.88 28.85 -5.90
CA THR A 72 15.67 30.01 -6.77
C THR A 72 16.89 30.37 -7.61
N VAL A 73 18.03 29.76 -7.32
CA VAL A 73 19.29 30.02 -8.05
C VAL A 73 19.57 28.84 -8.97
N GLY A 74 19.49 29.06 -10.28
CA GLY A 74 19.57 28.04 -11.32
C GLY A 74 18.22 27.83 -12.01
N GLU A 75 18.09 26.76 -12.77
CA GLU A 75 16.87 26.42 -13.53
C GLU A 75 15.88 25.62 -12.66
N PHE A 76 15.22 26.33 -11.73
CA PHE A 76 14.26 25.75 -10.78
C PHE A 76 12.82 26.28 -10.97
N LYS A 77 12.48 26.72 -12.18
CA LYS A 77 11.13 27.21 -12.46
C LYS A 77 10.09 26.09 -12.22
N ASN A 78 9.07 26.40 -11.43
CA ASN A 78 7.95 25.50 -11.13
C ASN A 78 8.29 24.25 -10.33
N VAL A 79 9.47 24.15 -9.70
CA VAL A 79 9.75 23.04 -8.77
C VAL A 79 8.85 23.09 -7.54
N ARG A 80 8.58 21.93 -6.96
CA ARG A 80 7.81 21.83 -5.72
C ARG A 80 8.58 22.47 -4.57
N THR A 81 7.89 23.18 -3.67
CA THR A 81 8.47 23.54 -2.37
C THR A 81 8.75 22.31 -1.52
N PHE A 82 9.56 22.46 -0.45
CA PHE A 82 9.85 21.36 0.47
C PHE A 82 8.58 20.65 0.96
N GLY A 83 7.60 21.42 1.49
CA GLY A 83 6.33 20.86 1.94
C GLY A 83 5.54 20.17 0.81
N ARG A 84 5.55 20.75 -0.40
CA ARG A 84 4.92 20.13 -1.57
C ARG A 84 5.61 18.84 -2.01
N GLN A 85 6.94 18.71 -1.83
CA GLN A 85 7.65 17.46 -2.06
C GLN A 85 7.19 16.36 -1.09
N ILE A 86 7.11 16.70 0.22
CA ILE A 86 6.65 15.76 1.26
C ILE A 86 5.20 15.33 1.00
N ARG A 87 4.34 16.28 0.65
CA ARG A 87 2.92 16.02 0.37
C ARG A 87 2.72 15.14 -0.84
N HIS A 88 3.40 15.43 -1.95
CA HIS A 88 3.39 14.63 -3.17
C HIS A 88 3.86 13.20 -2.92
N LEU A 89 4.99 13.03 -2.23
CA LEU A 89 5.52 11.71 -1.89
C LEU A 89 4.53 10.89 -1.07
N ALA A 90 3.88 11.51 -0.09
CA ALA A 90 2.86 10.80 0.70
C ALA A 90 1.63 10.41 -0.14
N ALA A 91 1.15 11.31 -1.01
CA ALA A 91 0.03 11.02 -1.91
C ALA A 91 0.32 9.85 -2.84
N THR A 92 1.49 9.84 -3.47
CA THR A 92 1.91 8.77 -4.38
C THR A 92 2.09 7.43 -3.65
N ASN A 93 2.59 7.44 -2.42
CA ASN A 93 2.65 6.23 -1.59
C ASN A 93 1.26 5.63 -1.34
N TYR A 94 0.26 6.45 -0.99
CA TYR A 94 -1.12 5.98 -0.82
C TYR A 94 -1.69 5.38 -2.11
N MET A 95 -1.46 6.04 -3.25
CA MET A 95 -1.93 5.57 -4.55
C MET A 95 -1.30 4.24 -4.96
N LEU A 96 0.02 4.10 -4.79
CA LEU A 96 0.73 2.88 -5.15
C LEU A 96 0.40 1.72 -4.19
N ALA A 97 0.25 2.00 -2.88
CA ALA A 97 -0.19 1.01 -1.90
C ALA A 97 -1.58 0.47 -2.22
N ALA A 98 -2.53 1.35 -2.53
CA ALA A 98 -3.89 0.97 -2.90
C ALA A 98 -3.91 0.15 -4.20
N ALA A 99 -3.20 0.61 -5.24
CA ALA A 99 -3.10 -0.11 -6.51
C ALA A 99 -2.47 -1.50 -6.33
N ALA A 100 -1.43 -1.64 -5.50
CA ALA A 100 -0.83 -2.95 -5.19
C ALA A 100 -1.82 -3.91 -4.52
N LEU A 101 -2.80 -3.39 -3.79
CA LEU A 101 -3.89 -4.18 -3.19
C LEU A 101 -5.08 -4.38 -4.12
N GLY A 102 -5.10 -3.75 -5.31
CA GLY A 102 -6.25 -3.72 -6.20
C GLY A 102 -7.41 -2.90 -5.63
N GLN A 103 -7.13 -1.86 -4.88
CA GLN A 103 -8.08 -0.97 -4.22
C GLN A 103 -7.97 0.45 -4.77
N GLU A 104 -9.02 1.24 -4.60
CA GLU A 104 -8.94 2.68 -4.80
C GLU A 104 -8.19 3.34 -3.62
N PRO A 105 -7.40 4.41 -3.87
CA PRO A 105 -6.77 5.15 -2.80
C PRO A 105 -7.82 5.79 -1.88
N PRO A 106 -7.53 5.94 -0.57
CA PRO A 106 -8.46 6.58 0.33
C PRO A 106 -8.71 8.04 -0.10
N ALA A 107 -9.92 8.55 0.09
CA ALA A 107 -10.27 9.94 -0.26
C ALA A 107 -9.32 10.97 0.37
N SER A 108 -8.77 10.66 1.55
CA SER A 108 -7.78 11.49 2.24
C SER A 108 -6.41 11.54 1.55
N ALA A 109 -6.15 10.69 0.55
CA ALA A 109 -4.92 10.74 -0.23
C ALA A 109 -4.89 11.95 -1.17
N GLY A 110 -6.06 12.44 -1.59
CA GLY A 110 -6.14 13.50 -2.59
C GLY A 110 -5.68 13.02 -3.96
N ASP A 111 -5.24 13.96 -4.78
CA ASP A 111 -4.57 13.69 -6.04
C ASP A 111 -3.05 13.53 -5.87
N GLU A 112 -2.29 13.46 -6.95
CA GLU A 112 -0.82 13.37 -6.96
C GLU A 112 -0.13 14.51 -6.19
N ALA A 113 -0.74 15.70 -6.10
CA ALA A 113 -0.21 16.81 -5.32
C ALA A 113 -0.49 16.66 -3.82
N GLY A 114 -1.37 15.76 -3.44
CA GLY A 114 -1.90 15.59 -2.09
C GLY A 114 -2.92 16.65 -1.70
N PRO A 115 -3.65 16.46 -0.58
CA PRO A 115 -4.75 17.32 -0.18
C PRO A 115 -4.28 18.70 0.26
N ASP A 116 -4.99 19.75 -0.17
CA ASP A 116 -4.66 21.15 0.18
C ASP A 116 -4.83 21.47 1.68
N SER A 117 -5.50 20.61 2.43
CA SER A 117 -5.64 20.73 3.89
C SER A 117 -4.34 20.44 4.65
N VAL A 118 -3.34 19.85 4.02
CA VAL A 118 -2.02 19.58 4.60
C VAL A 118 -1.12 20.78 4.41
N VAL A 119 -1.08 21.68 5.40
CA VAL A 119 -0.37 22.96 5.32
C VAL A 119 0.72 23.16 6.37
N THR A 120 0.53 22.66 7.60
CA THR A 120 1.54 22.79 8.67
C THR A 120 2.58 21.69 8.61
N LYS A 121 3.76 21.94 9.19
CA LYS A 121 4.83 20.92 9.32
C LYS A 121 4.30 19.64 9.95
N GLN A 122 3.52 19.75 11.03
CA GLN A 122 2.95 18.60 11.74
C GLN A 122 2.00 17.82 10.85
N GLN A 123 1.15 18.49 10.08
CA GLN A 123 0.24 17.84 9.14
C GLN A 123 1.01 17.11 8.02
N HIS A 124 2.07 17.74 7.47
CA HIS A 124 2.92 17.07 6.47
C HIS A 124 3.57 15.80 7.03
N ILE A 125 4.11 15.85 8.25
CA ILE A 125 4.74 14.70 8.90
C ILE A 125 3.70 13.59 9.15
N ALA A 126 2.54 13.92 9.72
CA ALA A 126 1.50 12.93 10.00
C ALA A 126 0.97 12.29 8.72
N TYR A 127 0.78 13.07 7.66
CA TYR A 127 0.34 12.58 6.36
C TYR A 127 1.38 11.66 5.72
N LEU A 128 2.66 12.01 5.81
CA LEU A 128 3.78 11.21 5.34
C LEU A 128 3.89 9.89 6.12
N GLU A 129 3.85 9.93 7.44
CA GLU A 129 3.92 8.72 8.29
C GLU A 129 2.75 7.77 7.97
N GLY A 130 1.52 8.30 7.86
CA GLY A 130 0.36 7.51 7.47
C GLY A 130 0.47 6.88 6.08
N SER A 131 1.14 7.53 5.13
CA SER A 131 1.38 6.97 3.80
C SER A 131 2.35 5.78 3.84
N PHE A 132 3.36 5.83 4.70
CA PHE A 132 4.24 4.68 4.93
C PHE A 132 3.53 3.53 5.66
N ASP A 133 2.61 3.84 6.60
CA ASP A 133 1.76 2.81 7.21
C ASP A 133 0.86 2.10 6.16
N ALA A 134 0.41 2.83 5.15
CA ALA A 134 -0.33 2.23 4.04
C ALA A 134 0.54 1.30 3.18
N LEU A 135 1.78 1.70 2.86
CA LEU A 135 2.73 0.82 2.15
C LEU A 135 3.08 -0.42 2.98
N GLU A 136 3.28 -0.26 4.28
CA GLU A 136 3.52 -1.36 5.20
C GLU A 136 2.40 -2.40 5.15
N LYS A 137 1.14 -1.94 5.25
CA LYS A 137 -0.04 -2.79 5.12
C LYS A 137 -0.13 -3.46 3.76
N ALA A 138 0.22 -2.74 2.69
CA ALA A 138 0.24 -3.31 1.35
C ALA A 138 1.29 -4.43 1.21
N ILE A 139 2.49 -4.25 1.75
CA ILE A 139 3.54 -5.28 1.77
C ILE A 139 3.07 -6.50 2.57
N ASP A 140 2.46 -6.31 3.74
CA ASP A 140 2.01 -7.42 4.59
C ASP A 140 0.83 -8.20 3.99
N ALA A 141 -0.10 -7.49 3.34
CA ALA A 141 -1.27 -8.08 2.73
C ALA A 141 -1.02 -8.64 1.32
N ILE A 142 0.18 -8.48 0.77
CA ILE A 142 0.51 -8.95 -0.56
C ILE A 142 0.56 -10.48 -0.55
N GLY A 143 -0.49 -11.14 -1.03
CA GLY A 143 -0.55 -12.60 -1.14
C GLY A 143 0.33 -13.09 -2.28
N ASP A 144 -0.23 -13.20 -3.48
CA ASP A 144 0.55 -13.50 -4.68
C ASP A 144 1.10 -12.19 -5.29
N ARG A 145 2.39 -11.98 -5.14
CA ARG A 145 3.12 -10.80 -5.60
C ARG A 145 3.19 -10.66 -7.13
N ARG A 146 2.97 -11.76 -7.85
CA ARG A 146 3.03 -11.84 -9.31
C ARG A 146 1.70 -11.55 -9.98
N VAL A 147 0.62 -11.45 -9.21
CA VAL A 147 -0.71 -11.15 -9.75
C VAL A 147 -0.66 -9.81 -10.47
N PRO A 148 -1.02 -9.77 -11.75
CA PRO A 148 -1.22 -8.52 -12.46
C PRO A 148 -2.33 -7.71 -11.78
N VAL A 149 -2.10 -6.42 -11.66
CA VAL A 149 -3.08 -5.48 -11.11
C VAL A 149 -3.15 -4.27 -12.02
N ARG A 150 -4.28 -3.55 -11.97
CA ARG A 150 -4.39 -2.28 -12.65
C ARG A 150 -3.36 -1.32 -12.07
N SER A 151 -2.51 -0.76 -12.93
CA SER A 151 -1.53 0.23 -12.51
C SER A 151 -2.21 1.50 -12.02
N SER A 152 -1.56 2.18 -11.08
CA SER A 152 -1.93 3.54 -10.71
C SER A 152 -1.77 4.49 -11.91
N PRO A 153 -2.61 5.51 -12.08
CA PRO A 153 -2.45 6.51 -13.14
C PRO A 153 -1.09 7.24 -13.12
N ILE A 154 -0.44 7.26 -11.96
CA ILE A 154 0.88 7.87 -11.78
C ILE A 154 2.04 6.91 -12.06
N SER A 155 1.78 5.63 -12.27
CA SER A 155 2.79 4.61 -12.50
C SER A 155 3.30 4.66 -13.96
N PRO A 156 4.61 4.42 -14.19
CA PRO A 156 5.14 4.22 -15.53
C PRO A 156 4.66 2.92 -16.18
N PHE A 157 4.13 1.98 -15.40
CA PHE A 157 3.56 0.75 -15.92
C PHE A 157 2.19 1.02 -16.55
N GLN A 158 2.10 0.92 -17.87
CA GLN A 158 0.87 1.16 -18.61
C GLN A 158 0.02 -0.10 -18.73
N GLY A 159 -1.30 0.05 -18.65
CA GLY A 159 -2.26 -1.05 -18.82
C GLY A 159 -2.17 -2.10 -17.71
N GLU A 160 -2.24 -3.39 -18.10
CA GLU A 160 -2.28 -4.55 -17.19
C GLU A 160 -0.90 -5.15 -16.91
N THR A 161 0.17 -4.43 -17.16
CA THR A 161 1.55 -4.97 -17.03
C THR A 161 2.12 -4.86 -15.61
N ALA A 162 1.51 -4.07 -14.75
CA ALA A 162 1.94 -3.94 -13.36
C ALA A 162 1.62 -5.22 -12.57
N THR A 163 2.53 -5.60 -11.70
CA THR A 163 2.27 -6.60 -10.66
C THR A 163 2.25 -5.93 -9.28
N ARG A 164 1.69 -6.60 -8.29
CA ARG A 164 1.70 -6.08 -6.92
C ARG A 164 3.11 -5.74 -6.46
N LEU A 165 4.07 -6.61 -6.73
CA LEU A 165 5.47 -6.38 -6.35
C LEU A 165 6.08 -5.20 -7.09
N SER A 166 5.80 -5.02 -8.39
CA SER A 166 6.36 -3.90 -9.15
C SER A 166 5.89 -2.55 -8.62
N LEU A 167 4.62 -2.44 -8.18
CA LEU A 167 4.09 -1.21 -7.60
C LEU A 167 4.70 -0.90 -6.21
N ILE A 168 4.96 -1.93 -5.40
CA ILE A 168 5.70 -1.73 -4.14
C ILE A 168 7.13 -1.29 -4.41
N ALA A 169 7.83 -1.93 -5.35
CA ALA A 169 9.19 -1.53 -5.72
C ALA A 169 9.22 -0.11 -6.27
N GLU A 170 8.26 0.26 -7.11
CA GLU A 170 8.09 1.62 -7.62
C GLU A 170 7.95 2.66 -6.50
N SER A 171 7.13 2.38 -5.47
CA SER A 171 6.97 3.31 -4.35
C SER A 171 8.28 3.55 -3.59
N LEU A 172 9.12 2.52 -3.42
CA LEU A 172 10.43 2.67 -2.77
C LEU A 172 11.40 3.48 -3.64
N ILE A 173 11.46 3.21 -4.95
CA ILE A 173 12.31 3.92 -5.91
C ILE A 173 11.90 5.39 -5.97
N HIS A 174 10.62 5.69 -6.13
CA HIS A 174 10.06 7.03 -6.16
C HIS A 174 10.35 7.79 -4.86
N SER A 175 10.22 7.12 -3.72
CA SER A 175 10.55 7.70 -2.42
C SER A 175 12.03 8.10 -2.33
N TYR A 176 12.94 7.30 -2.87
CA TYR A 176 14.37 7.63 -2.87
C TYR A 176 14.74 8.74 -3.86
N ASP A 177 14.07 8.83 -5.01
CA ASP A 177 14.23 9.97 -5.92
C ASP A 177 13.90 11.28 -5.20
N HIS A 178 12.74 11.34 -4.55
CA HIS A 178 12.36 12.51 -3.76
C HIS A 178 13.24 12.74 -2.53
N TYR A 179 13.72 11.69 -1.88
CA TYR A 179 14.68 11.83 -0.77
C TYR A 179 15.95 12.55 -1.20
N GLY A 180 16.49 12.27 -2.38
CA GLY A 180 17.63 12.99 -2.93
C GLY A 180 17.38 14.49 -3.03
N GLN A 181 16.22 14.89 -3.54
CA GLN A 181 15.80 16.30 -3.65
C GLN A 181 15.61 16.93 -2.25
N ILE A 182 14.95 16.24 -1.33
CA ILE A 182 14.74 16.68 0.05
C ILE A 182 16.07 16.95 0.76
N VAL A 183 17.06 16.07 0.59
CA VAL A 183 18.41 16.24 1.14
C VAL A 183 19.10 17.51 0.62
N VAL A 184 18.96 17.80 -0.68
CA VAL A 184 19.49 19.04 -1.27
C VAL A 184 18.80 20.26 -0.63
N TYR A 185 17.48 20.25 -0.48
CA TYR A 185 16.74 21.36 0.12
C TYR A 185 17.13 21.61 1.58
N LEU A 186 17.35 20.54 2.36
CA LEU A 186 17.88 20.66 3.73
C LEU A 186 19.23 21.39 3.72
N ARG A 187 20.19 20.95 2.89
CA ARG A 187 21.53 21.55 2.81
C ARG A 187 21.50 23.02 2.38
N MET A 188 20.63 23.36 1.44
CA MET A 188 20.42 24.76 1.00
C MET A 188 19.88 25.66 2.12
N ASN A 189 19.23 25.07 3.13
CA ASN A 189 18.76 25.78 4.32
C ASN A 189 19.70 25.63 5.54
N GLY A 190 20.96 25.19 5.33
CA GLY A 190 21.94 25.04 6.41
C GLY A 190 21.67 23.85 7.34
N VAL A 191 20.78 22.93 6.95
CA VAL A 191 20.43 21.76 7.75
C VAL A 191 21.21 20.55 7.25
N VAL A 192 22.05 19.96 8.13
CA VAL A 192 22.71 18.69 7.83
C VAL A 192 21.64 17.58 7.86
N PRO A 193 21.48 16.79 6.78
CA PRO A 193 20.52 15.69 6.78
C PRO A 193 20.81 14.69 7.91
N PRO A 194 19.78 14.15 8.61
CA PRO A 194 20.00 13.24 9.74
C PRO A 194 20.89 12.04 9.41
N ALA A 195 20.71 11.42 8.25
CA ALA A 195 21.53 10.30 7.81
C ALA A 195 23.02 10.66 7.56
N SER A 196 23.35 11.96 7.48
CA SER A 196 24.74 12.45 7.30
C SER A 196 25.39 12.93 8.60
N ARG A 197 24.74 12.76 9.77
CA ARG A 197 25.23 13.20 11.08
C ARG A 197 26.02 12.13 11.84
N ARG A 198 26.50 11.13 11.15
CA ARG A 198 27.30 10.03 11.72
C ARG A 198 28.72 10.47 11.99
#